data_b053ebdc796a44f850135c5e27aedb7c
#
_entry.id   b053ebdc796a44f850135c5e27aedb7c
#
_cell.length_a   1.000
_cell.length_b   1.000
_cell.length_c   1.000
_cell.angle_alpha   90.00
_cell.angle_beta   90.00
_cell.angle_gamma   90.00
#
_symmetry.space_group_name_H-M   'P 1'
#
loop_
_entity.id
_entity.type
_entity.pdbx_description
1 polymer ?
#
loop_
_entity_poly.entity_id
_entity_poly.type
_entity_poly.pdbx_seq_one_letter_code
_entity_poly.pdbx_strand_id
1 'polypeptide(L)'
;MNVNNLMAELERKHPGENEYLQAVREVLESIEEVYNQHPEFEKAKIVERLVEPDRIFTFRVTWVDDKGEVQTNLGYRVQFNSAIGPYKGGLRFHKAVNPSMLKFLGFEQTFKNACLLYTSDAADEGL
;
A
#
# COMPACT_ATOMS: atom_id res chain seq x y z
N MET A 1 -0.26 -19.70 9.44
CA MET A 1 -0.72 -18.94 8.25
C MET A 1 -0.66 -19.84 7.02
N ASN A 2 -1.68 -19.79 6.19
CA ASN A 2 -1.69 -20.42 4.87
C ASN A 2 -1.79 -19.32 3.82
N VAL A 3 -0.71 -19.10 3.08
CA VAL A 3 -0.63 -17.99 2.10
C VAL A 3 -1.69 -18.12 1.01
N ASN A 4 -1.91 -19.33 0.49
CA ASN A 4 -2.89 -19.51 -0.58
C ASN A 4 -4.32 -19.19 -0.14
N ASN A 5 -4.70 -19.59 1.06
CA ASN A 5 -6.03 -19.28 1.60
C ASN A 5 -6.21 -17.78 1.84
N LEU A 6 -5.20 -17.14 2.38
CA LEU A 6 -5.22 -15.72 2.65
C LEU A 6 -5.28 -14.91 1.35
N MET A 7 -4.50 -15.32 0.35
CA MET A 7 -4.52 -14.67 -0.96
C MET A 7 -5.87 -14.84 -1.67
N ALA A 8 -6.49 -16.00 -1.57
CA ALA A 8 -7.82 -16.22 -2.14
C ALA A 8 -8.87 -15.26 -1.54
N GLU A 9 -8.79 -15.03 -0.24
CA GLU A 9 -9.66 -14.06 0.44
C GLU A 9 -9.39 -12.62 -0.01
N LEU A 10 -8.12 -12.24 -0.12
CA LEU A 10 -7.73 -10.91 -0.58
C LEU A 10 -8.14 -10.66 -2.02
N GLU A 11 -7.98 -11.65 -2.90
CA GLU A 11 -8.41 -11.54 -4.30
C GLU A 11 -9.92 -11.33 -4.40
N ARG A 12 -10.69 -11.96 -3.53
CA ARG A 12 -12.14 -11.77 -3.47
C ARG A 12 -12.52 -10.36 -3.02
N LYS A 13 -11.77 -9.79 -2.06
CA LYS A 13 -12.02 -8.44 -1.52
C LYS A 13 -11.51 -7.33 -2.44
N HIS A 14 -10.43 -7.58 -3.17
CA HIS A 14 -9.75 -6.59 -4.00
C HIS A 14 -9.60 -7.07 -5.44
N PRO A 15 -10.71 -7.31 -6.14
CA PRO A 15 -10.65 -7.87 -7.50
C PRO A 15 -9.97 -6.90 -8.47
N GLY A 16 -9.08 -7.45 -9.30
CA GLY A 16 -8.38 -6.68 -10.34
C GLY A 16 -7.21 -5.83 -9.87
N GLU A 17 -6.91 -5.82 -8.57
CA GLU A 17 -5.78 -5.06 -8.02
C GLU A 17 -4.49 -5.87 -8.07
N ASN A 18 -4.03 -6.19 -9.28
CA ASN A 18 -2.96 -7.16 -9.51
C ASN A 18 -1.62 -6.74 -8.91
N GLU A 19 -1.25 -5.47 -9.01
CA GLU A 19 0.02 -4.97 -8.49
C GLU A 19 0.08 -5.13 -6.97
N TYR A 20 -0.99 -4.74 -6.30
CA TYR A 20 -1.11 -4.88 -4.85
C TYR A 20 -1.12 -6.34 -4.41
N LEU A 21 -1.94 -7.16 -5.06
CA LEU A 21 -2.07 -8.58 -4.72
C LEU A 21 -0.77 -9.34 -4.92
N GLN A 22 -0.04 -9.05 -5.99
CA GLN A 22 1.25 -9.69 -6.23
C GLN A 22 2.29 -9.31 -5.18
N ALA A 23 2.38 -8.04 -4.82
CA ALA A 23 3.29 -7.58 -3.78
C ALA A 23 3.01 -8.25 -2.44
N VAL A 24 1.73 -8.37 -2.08
CA VAL A 24 1.32 -9.07 -0.86
C VAL A 24 1.76 -10.53 -0.90
N ARG A 25 1.50 -11.23 -2.00
CA ARG A 25 1.89 -12.63 -2.15
C ARG A 25 3.39 -12.83 -1.96
N GLU A 26 4.19 -12.03 -2.64
CA GLU A 26 5.66 -12.14 -2.55
C GLU A 26 6.17 -11.97 -1.12
N VAL A 27 5.65 -10.99 -0.41
CA VAL A 27 6.04 -10.76 1.00
C VAL A 27 5.57 -11.91 1.88
N LEU A 28 4.31 -12.33 1.76
CA LEU A 28 3.76 -13.39 2.61
C LEU A 28 4.48 -14.73 2.40
N GLU A 29 4.82 -15.07 1.17
CA GLU A 29 5.59 -16.28 0.87
C GLU A 29 6.99 -16.21 1.50
N SER A 30 7.60 -15.04 1.53
CA SER A 30 8.94 -14.86 2.10
C SER A 30 8.95 -14.96 3.63
N ILE A 31 7.87 -14.65 4.31
CA ILE A 31 7.80 -14.63 5.77
C ILE A 31 7.05 -15.82 6.36
N GLU A 32 6.43 -16.66 5.56
CA GLU A 32 5.54 -17.72 6.01
C GLU A 32 6.20 -18.65 7.05
N GLU A 33 7.41 -19.10 6.76
CA GLU A 33 8.13 -20.01 7.64
C GLU A 33 8.38 -19.39 9.02
N VAL A 34 8.93 -18.20 9.05
CA VAL A 34 9.23 -17.48 10.30
C VAL A 34 7.95 -17.14 11.05
N TYR A 35 6.92 -16.67 10.33
CA TYR A 35 5.65 -16.33 10.93
C TYR A 35 5.01 -17.53 11.64
N ASN A 36 5.07 -18.71 11.03
CA ASN A 36 4.48 -19.92 11.61
C ASN A 36 5.22 -20.45 12.83
N GLN A 37 6.42 -19.95 13.10
CA GLN A 37 7.16 -20.24 14.34
C GLN A 37 6.69 -19.38 15.53
N HIS A 38 5.82 -18.41 15.29
CA HIS A 38 5.34 -17.44 16.27
C HIS A 38 3.81 -17.45 16.37
N PRO A 39 3.21 -18.41 17.13
CA PRO A 39 1.75 -18.50 17.28
C PRO A 39 1.10 -17.21 17.80
N GLU A 40 1.85 -16.41 18.57
CA GLU A 40 1.39 -15.12 19.09
C GLU A 40 1.09 -14.11 17.96
N PHE A 41 1.79 -14.19 16.84
CA PHE A 41 1.54 -13.32 15.69
C PHE A 41 0.19 -13.64 15.05
N GLU A 42 -0.13 -14.91 14.91
CA GLU A 42 -1.40 -15.33 14.34
C GLU A 42 -2.58 -14.95 15.25
N LYS A 43 -2.41 -15.14 16.56
CA LYS A 43 -3.41 -14.73 17.56
C LYS A 43 -3.69 -13.23 17.51
N ALA A 44 -2.67 -12.42 17.29
CA ALA A 44 -2.79 -10.96 17.17
C ALA A 44 -3.26 -10.51 15.79
N LYS A 45 -3.48 -11.41 14.85
CA LYS A 45 -3.88 -11.10 13.47
C LYS A 45 -2.92 -10.15 12.77
N ILE A 46 -1.63 -10.36 12.97
CA ILE A 46 -0.59 -9.44 12.46
C ILE A 46 -0.65 -9.34 10.93
N VAL A 47 -0.72 -10.48 10.23
CA VAL A 47 -0.73 -10.47 8.75
C VAL A 47 -2.00 -9.81 8.22
N GLU A 48 -3.16 -10.15 8.78
CA GLU A 48 -4.43 -9.57 8.36
C GLU A 48 -4.45 -8.05 8.55
N ARG A 49 -3.74 -7.55 9.56
CA ARG A 49 -3.59 -6.10 9.80
C ARG A 49 -2.56 -5.45 8.90
N LEU A 50 -1.54 -6.19 8.49
CA LEU A 50 -0.49 -5.67 7.61
C LEU A 50 -0.91 -5.59 6.14
N VAL A 51 -1.81 -6.45 5.71
CA VAL A 51 -2.19 -6.52 4.29
C VAL A 51 -3.33 -5.59 3.90
N GLU A 52 -3.99 -4.94 4.87
CA GLU A 52 -5.05 -3.97 4.61
C GLU A 52 -4.58 -2.56 4.99
N PRO A 53 -4.81 -1.56 4.15
CA PRO A 53 -4.48 -0.18 4.52
C PRO A 53 -5.41 0.33 5.62
N ASP A 54 -4.93 1.28 6.42
CA ASP A 54 -5.75 1.91 7.44
C ASP A 54 -6.90 2.69 6.82
N ARG A 55 -6.63 3.45 5.75
CA ARG A 55 -7.67 4.19 5.03
C ARG A 55 -7.18 4.66 3.66
N ILE A 56 -8.14 4.86 2.78
CA ILE A 56 -7.91 5.38 1.44
C ILE A 56 -8.84 6.57 1.22
N PHE A 57 -8.28 7.66 0.70
CA PHE A 57 -9.04 8.83 0.27
C PHE A 57 -9.02 8.89 -1.24
N THR A 58 -10.20 9.02 -1.84
CA THR A 58 -10.34 9.32 -3.26
C THR A 58 -11.05 10.66 -3.36
N PHE A 59 -10.49 11.59 -4.12
CA PHE A 59 -11.02 12.95 -4.20
C PHE A 59 -10.88 13.51 -5.61
N ARG A 60 -11.77 14.46 -5.93
CA ARG A 60 -11.74 15.16 -7.20
C ARG A 60 -10.78 16.35 -7.12
N VAL A 61 -9.94 16.48 -8.14
CA VAL A 61 -9.06 17.63 -8.33
C VAL A 61 -9.50 18.36 -9.59
N THR A 62 -9.94 19.59 -9.45
CA THR A 62 -10.31 20.46 -10.57
C THR A 62 -9.23 21.53 -10.75
N TRP A 63 -8.76 21.71 -11.98
CA TRP A 63 -7.68 22.64 -12.26
C TRP A 63 -7.84 23.20 -13.67
N VAL A 64 -7.11 24.28 -13.97
CA VAL A 64 -7.13 24.92 -15.28
C VAL A 64 -5.78 24.70 -15.94
N ASP A 65 -5.79 24.19 -17.16
CA ASP A 65 -4.58 23.92 -17.92
C ASP A 65 -4.00 25.19 -18.58
N ASP A 66 -2.86 25.03 -19.26
CA ASP A 66 -2.17 26.14 -19.92
C ASP A 66 -2.97 26.76 -21.06
N LYS A 67 -3.98 26.08 -21.56
CA LYS A 67 -4.90 26.57 -22.60
C LYS A 67 -6.11 27.30 -22.02
N GLY A 68 -6.21 27.39 -20.70
CA GLY A 68 -7.35 27.97 -20.01
C GLY A 68 -8.58 27.07 -19.93
N GLU A 69 -8.42 25.76 -20.21
CA GLU A 69 -9.51 24.80 -20.14
C GLU A 69 -9.57 24.14 -18.76
N VAL A 70 -10.79 23.89 -18.27
CA VAL A 70 -11.01 23.24 -16.99
C VAL A 70 -10.82 21.75 -17.15
N GLN A 71 -9.97 21.19 -16.33
CA GLN A 71 -9.68 19.77 -16.28
C GLN A 71 -10.13 19.19 -14.93
N THR A 72 -10.46 17.91 -14.93
CA THR A 72 -10.86 17.19 -13.72
C THR A 72 -10.11 15.88 -13.64
N ASN A 73 -9.45 15.64 -12.53
CA ASN A 73 -8.73 14.40 -12.25
C ASN A 73 -9.16 13.81 -10.91
N LEU A 74 -8.85 12.55 -10.70
CA LEU A 74 -8.97 11.92 -9.40
C LEU A 74 -7.61 11.91 -8.70
N GLY A 75 -7.63 12.25 -7.42
CA GLY A 75 -6.47 12.11 -6.54
C GLY A 75 -6.70 11.00 -5.55
N TYR A 76 -5.62 10.37 -5.11
CA TYR A 76 -5.65 9.26 -4.16
C TYR A 76 -4.64 9.49 -3.05
N ARG A 77 -5.05 9.21 -1.82
CA ARG A 77 -4.16 9.17 -0.66
C ARG A 77 -4.37 7.85 0.04
N VAL A 78 -3.33 7.02 0.08
CA VAL A 78 -3.37 5.76 0.84
C VAL A 78 -2.58 5.93 2.13
N GLN A 79 -3.26 5.74 3.24
CA GLN A 79 -2.65 5.66 4.57
C GLN A 79 -2.57 4.19 4.94
N PHE A 80 -1.41 3.57 4.67
CA PHE A 80 -1.32 2.12 4.76
C PHE A 80 -1.12 1.64 6.19
N ASN A 81 -0.03 2.04 6.84
CA ASN A 81 0.27 1.60 8.21
C ASN A 81 1.13 2.64 8.93
N SER A 82 0.76 2.98 10.15
CA SER A 82 1.46 3.98 10.96
C SER A 82 2.21 3.39 12.17
N ALA A 83 2.40 2.06 12.21
CA ALA A 83 2.98 1.39 13.37
C ALA A 83 4.39 1.89 13.73
N ILE A 84 5.18 2.30 12.73
CA ILE A 84 6.55 2.76 12.94
C ILE A 84 6.76 4.23 12.59
N GLY A 85 5.71 4.95 12.31
CA GLY A 85 5.79 6.37 11.98
C GLY A 85 4.64 6.86 11.11
N PRO A 86 4.67 8.14 10.72
CA PRO A 86 3.59 8.71 9.91
C PRO A 86 3.53 8.08 8.53
N TYR A 87 2.36 8.22 7.87
CA TYR A 87 2.18 7.78 6.49
C TYR A 87 2.93 8.73 5.56
N LYS A 88 4.15 8.38 5.18
CA LYS A 88 4.99 9.22 4.34
C LYS A 88 5.58 8.46 3.18
N GLY A 89 5.55 9.07 2.03
CA GLY A 89 6.13 8.58 0.80
C GLY A 89 6.06 9.65 -0.28
N GLY A 90 6.63 9.36 -1.42
CA GLY A 90 6.68 10.28 -2.54
C GLY A 90 5.33 10.53 -3.18
N LEU A 91 5.28 11.58 -3.98
CA LEU A 91 4.14 11.88 -4.84
C LEU A 91 4.36 11.25 -6.21
N ARG A 92 3.28 10.81 -6.83
CA ARG A 92 3.33 10.30 -8.19
C ARG A 92 2.29 11.01 -9.05
N PHE A 93 2.78 11.69 -10.08
CA PHE A 93 1.94 12.34 -11.08
C PHE A 93 2.07 11.57 -12.38
N HIS A 94 1.09 10.72 -12.67
CA HIS A 94 1.06 9.95 -13.90
C HIS A 94 -0.36 9.51 -14.18
N LYS A 95 -0.75 9.51 -15.45
CA LYS A 95 -2.10 9.14 -15.84
C LYS A 95 -2.46 7.66 -15.60
N ALA A 96 -1.45 6.81 -15.38
CA ALA A 96 -1.65 5.40 -15.06
C ALA A 96 -1.81 5.14 -13.55
N VAL A 97 -1.77 6.16 -12.71
CA VAL A 97 -1.97 6.01 -11.26
C VAL A 97 -3.39 5.53 -10.96
N ASN A 98 -3.50 4.50 -10.14
CA ASN A 98 -4.76 3.93 -9.69
C ASN A 98 -4.64 3.47 -8.23
N PRO A 99 -5.76 3.13 -7.55
CA PRO A 99 -5.72 2.70 -6.16
C PRO A 99 -4.85 1.46 -5.90
N SER A 100 -4.84 0.49 -6.83
CA SER A 100 -4.01 -0.71 -6.71
C SER A 100 -2.53 -0.38 -6.64
N MET A 101 -2.06 0.51 -7.53
CA MET A 101 -0.68 0.96 -7.56
C MET A 101 -0.28 1.66 -6.26
N LEU A 102 -1.15 2.50 -5.72
CA LEU A 102 -0.86 3.21 -4.49
C LEU A 102 -0.90 2.30 -3.27
N LYS A 103 -1.78 1.31 -3.24
CA LYS A 103 -1.75 0.26 -2.21
C LYS A 103 -0.44 -0.54 -2.28
N PHE A 104 -0.02 -0.90 -3.47
CA PHE A 104 1.26 -1.58 -3.71
C PHE A 104 2.42 -0.77 -3.12
N LEU A 105 2.50 0.51 -3.46
CA LEU A 105 3.55 1.40 -2.97
C LEU A 105 3.49 1.59 -1.45
N GLY A 106 2.30 1.77 -0.89
CA GLY A 106 2.12 1.92 0.55
C GLY A 106 2.49 0.65 1.32
N PHE A 107 2.12 -0.50 0.79
CA PHE A 107 2.47 -1.79 1.38
C PHE A 107 3.97 -2.02 1.39
N GLU A 108 4.64 -1.86 0.25
CA GLU A 108 6.09 -2.01 0.17
C GLU A 108 6.83 -1.01 1.04
N GLN A 109 6.37 0.23 1.09
CA GLN A 109 6.98 1.27 1.89
C GLN A 109 6.91 0.97 3.39
N THR A 110 5.84 0.33 3.86
CA THR A 110 5.72 -0.11 5.25
C THR A 110 6.89 -1.05 5.61
N PHE A 111 7.18 -2.03 4.77
CA PHE A 111 8.28 -2.96 5.00
C PHE A 111 9.64 -2.31 4.79
N LYS A 112 9.78 -1.47 3.79
CA LYS A 112 11.01 -0.72 3.54
C LYS A 112 11.38 0.13 4.76
N ASN A 113 10.44 0.90 5.28
CA ASN A 113 10.67 1.75 6.43
C ASN A 113 11.01 0.92 7.68
N ALA A 114 10.35 -0.20 7.89
CA ALA A 114 10.64 -1.10 9.01
C ALA A 114 12.06 -1.67 8.90
N CYS A 115 12.49 -2.07 7.71
CA CYS A 115 13.80 -2.64 7.47
C CYS A 115 14.92 -1.61 7.62
N LEU A 116 14.72 -0.40 7.10
CA LEU A 116 15.73 0.66 7.11
C LEU A 116 15.67 1.54 8.37
N LEU A 117 14.65 1.36 9.21
CA LEU A 117 14.46 2.10 10.45
C LEU A 117 14.40 3.62 10.24
N TYR A 118 13.84 4.07 9.09
CA TYR A 118 13.64 5.49 8.85
C TYR A 118 12.30 5.73 8.15
N THR A 119 11.82 6.99 8.27
CA THR A 119 10.64 7.46 7.56
C THR A 119 11.07 8.56 6.60
N SER A 120 10.91 8.33 5.29
CA SER A 120 11.20 9.34 4.28
C SER A 120 10.06 10.35 4.15
N ASP A 121 10.35 11.52 3.60
CA ASP A 121 9.33 12.50 3.23
C ASP A 121 9.40 12.80 1.71
N ALA A 122 8.45 13.61 1.24
CA ALA A 122 8.34 13.90 -0.19
C ALA A 122 9.58 14.63 -0.74
N ALA A 123 10.28 15.41 0.07
CA ALA A 123 11.49 16.11 -0.33
C ALA A 123 12.67 15.14 -0.52
N ASP A 124 12.70 14.06 0.26
CA ASP A 124 13.75 13.05 0.20
C ASP A 124 13.55 12.07 -0.97
N GLU A 125 12.37 12.04 -1.55
CA GLU A 125 12.01 11.09 -2.62
C GLU A 125 12.52 11.49 -4.00
N GLY A 126 13.38 12.49 -4.09
CA GLY A 126 14.08 12.82 -5.33
C GLY A 126 13.17 13.35 -6.43
N LEU A 127 12.46 14.36 -6.11
CA LEU A 127 11.62 15.05 -7.10
C LEU A 127 12.44 15.63 -8.26
#